data_9159cc5787eb341027d62f4cf1cd0e6d
#
_entry.id   9159cc5787eb341027d62f4cf1cd0e6d
#
_cell.length_a   1.000
_cell.length_b   1.000
_cell.length_c   1.000
_cell.angle_alpha   90.00
_cell.angle_beta   90.00
_cell.angle_gamma   90.00
#
_symmetry.space_group_name_H-M   'P 1'
#
loop_
_entity.id
_entity.type
_entity.pdbx_description
1 polymer ?
#
loop_
_entity_poly.entity_id
_entity_poly.type
_entity_poly.pdbx_seq_one_letter_code
_entity_poly.pdbx_strand_id
1 'polypeptide(L)'
;MFNLRVYGILVNEQQQVLVSDEFIRGNYYTKFPGGGLEFGEGTRECLKREFMEEMQLEVEVGDHIYTTDYFQMSAFNPSHQIISIYYFAH
;
A
#
# COMPACT_ATOMS: atom_id res chain seq x y z
N MET A 1 -12.82 10.55 -9.72
CA MET A 1 -12.53 9.12 -9.84
C MET A 1 -11.90 8.59 -8.57
N PHE A 2 -12.16 7.34 -8.25
CA PHE A 2 -11.59 6.71 -7.06
C PHE A 2 -10.30 5.98 -7.40
N ASN A 3 -9.34 6.08 -6.50
CA ASN A 3 -8.07 5.38 -6.62
C ASN A 3 -7.94 4.47 -5.40
N LEU A 4 -8.04 3.17 -5.62
CA LEU A 4 -7.95 2.17 -4.56
C LEU A 4 -6.51 1.75 -4.40
N ARG A 5 -5.99 1.83 -3.17
CA ARG A 5 -4.61 1.49 -2.87
C ARG A 5 -4.55 0.48 -1.73
N VAL A 6 -3.60 -0.44 -1.81
CA VAL A 6 -3.45 -1.51 -0.82
C VAL A 6 -2.05 -1.47 -0.25
N TYR A 7 -1.93 -1.49 1.07
CA TYR A 7 -0.66 -1.42 1.78
C TYR A 7 -0.53 -2.55 2.79
N GLY A 8 0.71 -2.98 3.02
CA GLY A 8 1.01 -4.03 3.98
C GLY A 8 1.87 -3.53 5.13
N ILE A 9 1.54 -3.96 6.33
CA ILE A 9 2.33 -3.68 7.52
C ILE A 9 3.06 -4.96 7.89
N LEU A 10 4.37 -4.97 7.65
CA LEU A 10 5.25 -6.10 7.92
C LEU A 10 6.15 -5.73 9.09
N VAL A 11 6.01 -6.48 10.19
CA VAL A 11 6.75 -6.24 11.44
C VAL A 11 7.73 -7.40 11.66
N ASN A 12 8.99 -7.08 11.95
CA ASN A 12 9.99 -8.08 12.24
C ASN A 12 10.03 -8.43 13.75
N GLU A 13 10.97 -9.30 14.14
CA GLU A 13 11.10 -9.75 15.53
C GLU A 13 11.53 -8.63 16.48
N GLN A 14 12.17 -7.58 15.96
CA GLN A 14 12.59 -6.43 16.74
C GLN A 14 11.51 -5.34 16.82
N GLN A 15 10.29 -5.62 16.42
CA GLN A 15 9.17 -4.66 16.41
C GLN A 15 9.40 -3.49 15.45
N GLN A 16 10.19 -3.70 14.40
CA GLN A 16 10.43 -2.71 13.35
C GLN A 16 9.46 -2.94 12.19
N VAL A 17 8.99 -1.87 11.59
CA VAL A 17 8.04 -1.92 10.47
C VAL A 17 8.78 -1.62 9.18
N LEU A 18 8.54 -2.43 8.15
CA LEU A 18 9.12 -2.20 6.83
C LEU A 18 8.44 -1.01 6.16
N VAL A 19 9.23 -0.06 5.71
CA VAL A 19 8.75 1.10 4.94
C VAL A 19 9.53 1.22 3.63
N SER A 20 8.96 1.93 2.69
CA SER A 20 9.54 2.18 1.38
C SER A 20 9.68 3.69 1.18
N ASP A 21 10.84 4.12 0.68
CA ASP A 21 11.06 5.50 0.31
C ASP A 21 10.96 5.63 -1.21
N GLU A 22 10.14 6.57 -1.68
CA GLU A 22 9.99 6.87 -3.09
C GLU A 22 10.37 8.32 -3.36
N PHE A 23 11.11 8.55 -4.46
CA PHE A 23 11.43 9.88 -4.92
C PHE A 23 10.44 10.24 -6.02
N ILE A 24 9.54 11.19 -5.72
CA ILE A 24 8.47 11.59 -6.63
C ILE A 24 8.46 13.10 -6.75
N ARG A 25 8.56 13.60 -7.99
CA ARG A 25 8.49 15.04 -8.29
C ARG A 25 9.42 15.89 -7.42
N GLY A 26 10.65 15.42 -7.22
CA GLY A 26 11.68 16.16 -6.48
C GLY A 26 11.64 15.98 -4.97
N ASN A 27 10.76 15.15 -4.42
CA ASN A 27 10.65 14.92 -2.99
C ASN A 27 10.66 13.43 -2.66
N TYR A 28 11.16 13.09 -1.47
CA TYR A 28 11.09 11.75 -0.94
C TYR A 28 9.81 11.58 -0.12
N TYR A 29 9.14 10.46 -0.32
CA TYR A 29 7.95 10.06 0.44
C TYR A 29 8.20 8.70 1.05
N THR A 30 7.99 8.59 2.36
CA THR A 30 8.08 7.32 3.08
C THR A 30 6.67 6.77 3.24
N LYS A 31 6.49 5.51 2.83
CA LYS A 31 5.18 4.86 2.90
C LYS A 31 5.33 3.39 3.26
N PHE A 32 4.23 2.75 3.67
CA PHE A 32 4.19 1.30 3.74
C PHE A 32 4.27 0.72 2.33
N PRO A 33 4.87 -0.49 2.17
CA PRO A 33 4.89 -1.15 0.86
C PRO A 33 3.48 -1.44 0.37
N GLY A 34 3.26 -1.26 -0.92
CA GLY A 34 1.97 -1.46 -1.55
C GLY A 34 1.79 -0.56 -2.74
N GLY A 35 0.58 -0.48 -3.23
CA GLY A 35 0.29 0.35 -4.40
C GLY A 35 -1.13 0.26 -4.88
N GLY A 36 -1.34 0.68 -6.12
CA GLY A 36 -2.66 0.74 -6.73
C GLY A 36 -3.23 -0.60 -7.09
N LEU A 37 -4.52 -0.77 -6.80
CA LEU A 37 -5.26 -1.95 -7.21
C LEU A 37 -5.45 -1.93 -8.72
N GLU A 38 -5.15 -3.03 -9.37
CA GLU A 38 -5.36 -3.18 -10.81
C GLU A 38 -6.67 -3.92 -11.08
N PHE A 39 -7.32 -3.59 -12.19
CA PHE A 39 -8.51 -4.29 -12.61
C PHE A 39 -8.20 -5.77 -12.81
N GLY A 40 -9.03 -6.63 -12.24
CA GLY A 40 -8.88 -8.07 -12.39
C GLY A 40 -8.20 -8.76 -11.22
N GLU A 41 -7.74 -8.01 -10.21
CA GLU A 41 -7.13 -8.61 -9.02
C GLU A 41 -7.90 -8.25 -7.76
N GLY A 42 -7.86 -9.13 -6.76
CA GLY A 42 -8.35 -8.81 -5.44
C GLY A 42 -7.32 -8.03 -4.64
N THR A 43 -7.74 -7.49 -3.50
CA THR A 43 -6.84 -6.66 -2.69
C THR A 43 -5.66 -7.45 -2.12
N ARG A 44 -5.86 -8.70 -1.76
CA ARG A 44 -4.78 -9.56 -1.25
C ARG A 44 -3.79 -9.93 -2.34
N GLU A 45 -4.26 -10.21 -3.54
CA GLU A 45 -3.41 -10.45 -4.70
C GLU A 45 -2.60 -9.22 -5.07
N CYS A 46 -3.23 -8.04 -5.00
CA CYS A 46 -2.58 -6.76 -5.24
C CYS A 46 -1.38 -6.58 -4.29
N LEU A 47 -1.59 -6.84 -3.01
CA LEU A 47 -0.53 -6.67 -2.02
C LEU A 47 0.65 -7.61 -2.27
N LYS A 48 0.38 -8.88 -2.59
CA LYS A 48 1.43 -9.84 -2.94
C LYS A 48 2.23 -9.38 -4.16
N ARG A 49 1.53 -8.91 -5.19
CA ARG A 49 2.17 -8.40 -6.40
C ARG A 49 3.06 -7.19 -6.11
N GLU A 50 2.56 -6.24 -5.33
CA GLU A 50 3.30 -5.02 -5.00
C GLU A 50 4.55 -5.32 -4.17
N PHE A 51 4.47 -6.22 -3.19
CA PHE A 51 5.65 -6.64 -2.43
C PHE A 51 6.70 -7.30 -3.32
N MET A 52 6.27 -8.11 -4.28
CA MET A 52 7.19 -8.74 -5.21
C MET A 52 7.86 -7.71 -6.13
N GLU A 53 7.08 -6.76 -6.66
CA GLU A 53 7.60 -5.73 -7.56
C GLU A 53 8.55 -4.76 -6.85
N GLU A 54 8.19 -4.29 -5.67
CA GLU A 54 8.98 -3.27 -4.98
C GLU A 54 10.17 -3.84 -4.20
N MET A 55 10.01 -5.00 -3.59
CA MET A 55 10.94 -5.54 -2.59
C MET A 55 11.51 -6.90 -2.95
N GLN A 56 11.01 -7.55 -4.00
CA GLN A 56 11.30 -8.94 -4.33
C GLN A 56 11.05 -9.86 -3.14
N LEU A 57 10.01 -9.56 -2.36
CA LEU A 57 9.60 -10.36 -1.21
C LEU A 57 8.30 -11.08 -1.50
N GLU A 58 8.29 -12.38 -1.24
CA GLU A 58 7.06 -13.17 -1.23
C GLU A 58 6.48 -13.11 0.17
N VAL A 59 5.24 -12.60 0.29
CA VAL A 59 4.59 -12.44 1.59
C VAL A 59 3.27 -13.16 1.65
N GLU A 60 2.87 -13.51 2.88
CA GLU A 60 1.51 -13.93 3.18
C GLU A 60 0.72 -12.73 3.65
N VAL A 61 -0.50 -12.58 3.16
CA VAL A 61 -1.36 -11.47 3.59
C VAL A 61 -2.21 -11.94 4.76
N GLY A 62 -2.06 -11.27 5.87
CA GLY A 62 -2.73 -11.60 7.11
C GLY A 62 -4.05 -10.84 7.27
N ASP A 63 -4.34 -10.47 8.52
CA ASP A 63 -5.61 -9.83 8.86
C ASP A 63 -5.71 -8.42 8.29
N HIS A 64 -6.92 -8.04 7.92
CA HIS A 64 -7.25 -6.67 7.56
C HIS A 64 -7.14 -5.79 8.81
N ILE A 65 -6.48 -4.63 8.66
CA ILE A 65 -6.29 -3.68 9.76
C ILE A 65 -7.30 -2.55 9.67
N TYR A 66 -7.35 -1.88 8.52
CA TYR A 66 -8.11 -0.64 8.39
C TYR A 66 -8.35 -0.32 6.92
N THR A 67 -9.48 0.27 6.64
CA THR A 67 -9.79 0.89 5.33
C THR A 67 -10.19 2.33 5.57
N THR A 68 -9.64 3.25 4.79
CA THR A 68 -9.96 4.68 4.89
C THR A 68 -11.47 4.89 4.85
N ASP A 69 -12.00 5.60 5.83
CA ASP A 69 -13.44 5.90 5.94
C ASP A 69 -13.74 7.40 5.91
N TYR A 70 -12.78 8.20 5.48
CA TYR A 70 -12.91 9.65 5.36
C TYR A 70 -12.45 10.09 3.97
N PHE A 71 -12.84 11.29 3.56
CA PHE A 71 -12.40 11.84 2.28
C PHE A 71 -10.91 12.14 2.29
N GLN A 72 -10.20 11.61 1.31
CA GLN A 72 -8.79 11.92 1.11
C GLN A 72 -8.56 12.18 -0.38
N MET A 73 -8.17 13.41 -0.71
CA MET A 73 -7.84 13.78 -2.08
C MET A 73 -6.44 13.29 -2.41
N SER A 74 -6.24 12.86 -3.67
CA SER A 74 -4.91 12.48 -4.13
C SER A 74 -3.95 13.67 -4.06
N ALA A 75 -2.72 13.44 -3.58
CA ALA A 75 -1.68 14.47 -3.56
C ALA A 75 -1.23 14.86 -4.96
N PHE A 76 -1.45 14.03 -5.96
CA PHE A 76 -0.96 14.22 -7.33
C PHE A 76 -2.05 14.55 -8.33
N ASN A 77 -3.32 14.31 -8.00
CA ASN A 77 -4.44 14.56 -8.91
C ASN A 77 -5.66 14.98 -8.10
N PRO A 78 -6.01 16.30 -8.12
CA PRO A 78 -7.10 16.80 -7.28
C PRO A 78 -8.50 16.35 -7.71
N SER A 79 -8.63 15.67 -8.85
CA SER A 79 -9.90 15.09 -9.28
C SER A 79 -10.08 13.64 -8.82
N HIS A 80 -9.09 13.09 -8.11
CA HIS A 80 -9.12 11.71 -7.62
C HIS A 80 -9.25 11.66 -6.11
N GLN A 81 -10.07 10.73 -5.63
CA GLN A 81 -10.20 10.41 -4.21
C GLN A 81 -9.52 9.08 -3.93
N ILE A 82 -8.72 9.03 -2.86
CA ILE A 82 -7.98 7.83 -2.49
C ILE A 82 -8.74 7.07 -1.41
N ILE A 83 -8.83 5.76 -1.58
CA ILE A 83 -9.28 4.83 -0.55
C ILE A 83 -8.13 3.85 -0.33
N SER A 84 -7.59 3.81 0.89
CA SER A 84 -6.45 2.97 1.25
C SER A 84 -6.88 1.82 2.14
N ILE A 85 -6.40 0.63 1.82
CA ILE A 85 -6.75 -0.61 2.49
C ILE A 85 -5.47 -1.20 3.07
N TYR A 86 -5.46 -1.47 4.37
CA TYR A 86 -4.26 -1.94 5.09
C TYR A 86 -4.44 -3.35 5.60
N TYR A 87 -3.44 -4.19 5.36
CA TYR A 87 -3.36 -5.56 5.88
C TYR A 87 -2.05 -5.76 6.62
N PHE A 88 -2.04 -6.71 7.56
CA PHE A 88 -0.77 -7.26 8.02
C PHE A 88 -0.18 -8.14 6.92
N ALA A 89 1.16 -8.12 6.80
CA ALA A 89 1.91 -9.00 5.91
C ALA A 89 2.93 -9.78 6.74
N HIS A 90 3.20 -11.00 6.32
CA HIS A 90 4.11 -11.90 7.04
C HIS A 90 5.15 -12.51 6.12
#